data_938e7d38761ef9de5968ee0d632cf658
#
_entry.id   938e7d38761ef9de5968ee0d632cf658
#
_cell.length_a   1.000
_cell.length_b   1.000
_cell.length_c   1.000
_cell.angle_alpha   90.00
_cell.angle_beta   90.00
_cell.angle_gamma   90.00
#
_symmetry.space_group_name_H-M   'P 1'
#
loop_
_entity.id
_entity.type
_entity.pdbx_description
1 polymer ?
#
loop_
_entity_poly.entity_id
_entity_poly.type
_entity_poly.pdbx_seq_one_letter_code
_entity_poly.pdbx_strand_id
1 'polypeptide(L)'
;MKTWFITGATGGLATAVIKQLLEHGDRVAVTSRKEGAFDDLKKQYGDQLWQSPLDLSNEDDVKRIVNEAFNDLGKIDVLLNNAAYGLYGAIEEISERQMKDVFEINLFGSLRTAKAFLPHYRKQGGGQIIQISSMAGHYSTPAMGMYSASKWAVEAAFEALSQEVAPFNISVTIVDPGGIRTNFVGGNGAFGDRLSAYDNTPTGKITDIMQNGLTGASQAEIDSYIKTTAGDPQKMATKIVSLTQTDTPPLRIVLGSDAYQKIHSSLISRIHALEENKTLSWSTDADDYTK
;
A
#
# COMPACT_ATOMS: atom_id res chain seq x y z
N MET A 1 10.58 -8.58 21.30
CA MET A 1 9.89 -9.54 20.40
C MET A 1 8.45 -9.08 20.23
N LYS A 2 8.02 -8.85 18.98
CA LYS A 2 6.66 -8.48 18.60
C LYS A 2 6.06 -9.54 17.67
N THR A 3 4.75 -9.58 17.57
CA THR A 3 4.04 -10.44 16.62
C THR A 3 3.41 -9.56 15.53
N TRP A 4 3.72 -9.87 14.28
CA TRP A 4 3.24 -9.15 13.10
C TRP A 4 2.27 -10.00 12.29
N PHE A 5 1.26 -9.38 11.72
CA PHE A 5 0.41 -9.98 10.68
C PHE A 5 0.57 -9.19 9.38
N ILE A 6 0.93 -9.88 8.30
CA ILE A 6 1.31 -9.26 7.03
C ILE A 6 0.45 -9.81 5.90
N THR A 7 -0.30 -8.92 5.21
CA THR A 7 -1.05 -9.29 4.02
C THR A 7 -0.21 -9.12 2.75
N GLY A 8 -0.49 -9.92 1.71
CA GLY A 8 0.25 -9.82 0.46
C GLY A 8 1.74 -10.12 0.62
N ALA A 9 2.06 -11.08 1.47
CA ALA A 9 3.41 -11.35 1.97
C ALA A 9 4.40 -11.84 0.90
N THR A 10 3.93 -12.23 -0.30
CA THR A 10 4.78 -12.60 -1.43
C THR A 10 5.35 -11.40 -2.22
N GLY A 11 4.91 -10.17 -1.92
CA GLY A 11 5.43 -8.96 -2.55
C GLY A 11 6.85 -8.62 -2.09
N GLY A 12 7.67 -8.03 -2.96
CA GLY A 12 9.08 -7.79 -2.68
C GLY A 12 9.37 -6.92 -1.45
N LEU A 13 8.54 -5.90 -1.16
CA LEU A 13 8.66 -5.11 0.07
C LEU A 13 8.32 -5.94 1.31
N ALA A 14 7.17 -6.66 1.27
CA ALA A 14 6.77 -7.52 2.38
C ALA A 14 7.80 -8.61 2.67
N THR A 15 8.36 -9.25 1.63
CA THR A 15 9.42 -10.25 1.78
C THR A 15 10.65 -9.69 2.51
N ALA A 16 11.05 -8.45 2.18
CA ALA A 16 12.16 -7.78 2.87
C ALA A 16 11.83 -7.49 4.35
N VAL A 17 10.59 -7.07 4.66
CA VAL A 17 10.11 -6.87 6.04
C VAL A 17 10.12 -8.20 6.80
N ILE A 18 9.51 -9.24 6.24
CA ILE A 18 9.41 -10.58 6.86
C ILE A 18 10.79 -11.11 7.23
N LYS A 19 11.74 -11.03 6.30
CA LYS A 19 13.13 -11.50 6.53
C LYS A 19 13.76 -10.79 7.72
N GLN A 20 13.70 -9.46 7.76
CA GLN A 20 14.27 -8.69 8.87
C GLN A 20 13.61 -9.00 10.21
N LEU A 21 12.27 -9.18 10.25
CA LEU A 21 11.55 -9.52 11.47
C LEU A 21 11.96 -10.90 12.00
N LEU A 22 12.02 -11.89 11.13
CA LEU A 22 12.43 -13.25 11.52
C LEU A 22 13.88 -13.30 11.99
N GLU A 23 14.80 -12.58 11.32
CA GLU A 23 16.21 -12.44 11.74
C GLU A 23 16.36 -11.74 13.09
N HIS A 24 15.43 -10.82 13.46
CA HIS A 24 15.39 -10.18 14.78
C HIS A 24 14.73 -11.03 15.86
N GLY A 25 14.20 -12.20 15.51
CA GLY A 25 13.51 -13.08 16.46
C GLY A 25 12.04 -12.72 16.70
N ASP A 26 11.43 -11.86 15.88
CA ASP A 26 10.00 -11.54 15.96
C ASP A 26 9.16 -12.69 15.39
N ARG A 27 7.88 -12.75 15.78
CA ARG A 27 6.91 -13.70 15.22
C ARG A 27 6.16 -13.05 14.07
N VAL A 28 5.96 -13.79 12.98
CA VAL A 28 5.33 -13.26 11.78
C VAL A 28 4.20 -14.18 11.31
N ALA A 29 2.98 -13.65 11.23
CA ALA A 29 1.88 -14.27 10.50
C ALA A 29 1.87 -13.72 9.08
N VAL A 30 1.99 -14.60 8.08
CA VAL A 30 2.03 -14.24 6.67
C VAL A 30 0.82 -14.80 5.94
N THR A 31 0.24 -13.97 5.07
CA THR A 31 -0.88 -14.40 4.24
C THR A 31 -0.66 -14.09 2.77
N SER A 32 -1.10 -15.01 1.91
CA SER A 32 -1.15 -14.85 0.46
C SER A 32 -2.28 -15.69 -0.13
N ARG A 33 -2.63 -15.45 -1.40
CA ARG A 33 -3.61 -16.29 -2.10
C ARG A 33 -3.07 -17.69 -2.46
N LYS A 34 -1.74 -17.81 -2.51
CA LYS A 34 -1.07 -19.07 -2.91
C LYS A 34 -0.77 -19.89 -1.67
N GLU A 35 -1.36 -21.10 -1.62
CA GLU A 35 -1.04 -22.09 -0.61
C GLU A 35 0.42 -22.54 -0.72
N GLY A 36 1.07 -22.81 0.42
CA GLY A 36 2.46 -23.28 0.46
C GLY A 36 3.52 -22.23 0.05
N ALA A 37 3.11 -20.96 -0.15
CA ALA A 37 4.03 -19.92 -0.60
C ALA A 37 5.22 -19.67 0.35
N PHE A 38 5.11 -20.09 1.60
CA PHE A 38 6.10 -19.84 2.66
C PHE A 38 6.60 -21.14 3.32
N ASP A 39 6.40 -22.30 2.71
CA ASP A 39 6.80 -23.60 3.30
C ASP A 39 8.29 -23.68 3.60
N ASP A 40 9.13 -23.12 2.75
CA ASP A 40 10.57 -23.10 2.99
C ASP A 40 10.97 -22.19 4.14
N LEU A 41 10.32 -21.02 4.26
CA LEU A 41 10.49 -20.15 5.43
C LEU A 41 9.96 -20.81 6.70
N LYS A 42 8.83 -21.52 6.61
CA LYS A 42 8.28 -22.27 7.75
C LYS A 42 9.22 -23.39 8.20
N LYS A 43 9.86 -24.10 7.29
CA LYS A 43 10.89 -25.09 7.63
C LYS A 43 12.10 -24.45 8.32
N GLN A 44 12.50 -23.24 7.90
CA GLN A 44 13.68 -22.54 8.44
C GLN A 44 13.42 -21.93 9.80
N TYR A 45 12.23 -21.29 10.02
CA TYR A 45 11.95 -20.48 11.19
C TYR A 45 10.92 -21.11 12.17
N GLY A 46 10.37 -22.27 11.84
CA GLY A 46 9.51 -23.05 12.74
C GLY A 46 8.36 -22.21 13.29
N ASP A 47 8.24 -22.14 14.62
CA ASP A 47 7.13 -21.49 15.31
C ASP A 47 7.17 -19.95 15.26
N GLN A 48 8.26 -19.35 14.77
CA GLN A 48 8.29 -17.91 14.51
C GLN A 48 7.40 -17.51 13.33
N LEU A 49 7.12 -18.44 12.40
CA LEU A 49 6.30 -18.18 11.22
C LEU A 49 4.97 -18.93 11.31
N TRP A 50 3.88 -18.20 11.32
CA TRP A 50 2.53 -18.69 11.05
C TRP A 50 2.14 -18.34 9.62
N GLN A 51 1.47 -19.23 8.90
CA GLN A 51 1.05 -18.98 7.52
C GLN A 51 -0.36 -19.46 7.26
N SER A 52 -1.09 -18.73 6.42
CA SER A 52 -2.41 -19.17 5.91
C SER A 52 -2.69 -18.57 4.53
N PRO A 53 -3.38 -19.31 3.64
CA PRO A 53 -3.98 -18.73 2.46
C PRO A 53 -5.08 -17.73 2.90
N LEU A 54 -5.21 -16.62 2.16
CA LEU A 54 -6.20 -15.59 2.44
C LEU A 54 -6.62 -14.89 1.15
N ASP A 55 -7.92 -14.87 0.89
CA ASP A 55 -8.54 -14.04 -0.13
C ASP A 55 -9.15 -12.79 0.50
N LEU A 56 -8.53 -11.65 0.24
CA LEU A 56 -8.98 -10.35 0.78
C LEU A 56 -10.31 -9.86 0.20
N SER A 57 -10.76 -10.43 -0.92
CA SER A 57 -12.08 -10.13 -1.50
C SER A 57 -13.23 -10.80 -0.72
N ASN A 58 -12.94 -11.81 0.09
CA ASN A 58 -13.92 -12.55 0.88
C ASN A 58 -13.89 -12.07 2.35
N GLU A 59 -14.94 -11.36 2.78
CA GLU A 59 -15.02 -10.81 4.15
C GLU A 59 -15.02 -11.90 5.23
N ASP A 60 -15.71 -13.01 4.99
CA ASP A 60 -15.81 -14.11 5.97
C ASP A 60 -14.47 -14.86 6.07
N ASP A 61 -13.74 -15.00 4.97
CA ASP A 61 -12.40 -15.58 4.98
C ASP A 61 -11.42 -14.67 5.77
N VAL A 62 -11.48 -13.36 5.56
CA VAL A 62 -10.67 -12.40 6.34
C VAL A 62 -10.97 -12.52 7.83
N LYS A 63 -12.24 -12.52 8.24
CA LYS A 63 -12.62 -12.67 9.66
C LYS A 63 -12.15 -13.99 10.24
N ARG A 64 -12.33 -15.09 9.52
CA ARG A 64 -11.91 -16.43 9.94
C ARG A 64 -10.40 -16.49 10.17
N ILE A 65 -9.61 -16.08 9.17
CA ILE A 65 -8.14 -16.15 9.24
C ILE A 65 -7.56 -15.23 10.31
N VAL A 66 -8.12 -14.03 10.49
CA VAL A 66 -7.70 -13.13 11.58
C VAL A 66 -7.98 -13.75 12.94
N ASN A 67 -9.18 -14.34 13.14
CA ASN A 67 -9.50 -15.02 14.40
C ASN A 67 -8.60 -16.22 14.65
N GLU A 68 -8.31 -17.05 13.66
CA GLU A 68 -7.39 -18.18 13.75
C GLU A 68 -5.98 -17.69 14.16
N ALA A 69 -5.47 -16.64 13.51
CA ALA A 69 -4.17 -16.08 13.83
C ALA A 69 -4.09 -15.59 15.32
N PHE A 70 -5.14 -14.90 15.80
CA PHE A 70 -5.19 -14.49 17.23
C PHE A 70 -5.32 -15.68 18.18
N ASN A 71 -6.05 -16.74 17.81
CA ASN A 71 -6.15 -17.95 18.64
C ASN A 71 -4.81 -18.69 18.75
N ASP A 72 -4.08 -18.81 17.64
CA ASP A 72 -2.82 -19.56 17.58
C ASP A 72 -1.64 -18.75 18.16
N LEU A 73 -1.63 -17.42 17.94
CA LEU A 73 -0.52 -16.57 18.33
C LEU A 73 -0.74 -15.82 19.63
N GLY A 74 -1.99 -15.75 20.10
CA GLY A 74 -2.41 -15.06 21.34
C GLY A 74 -2.51 -13.54 21.15
N LYS A 75 -1.39 -12.86 20.98
CA LYS A 75 -1.31 -11.41 20.76
C LYS A 75 -0.65 -11.11 19.43
N ILE A 76 -1.24 -10.17 18.68
CA ILE A 76 -0.63 -9.60 17.47
C ILE A 76 -0.47 -8.10 17.68
N ASP A 77 0.76 -7.63 17.67
CA ASP A 77 1.10 -6.24 17.97
C ASP A 77 0.92 -5.31 16.75
N VAL A 78 1.21 -5.82 15.56
CA VAL A 78 1.26 -5.02 14.32
C VAL A 78 0.53 -5.71 13.19
N LEU A 79 -0.39 -4.99 12.56
CA LEU A 79 -0.96 -5.34 11.26
C LEU A 79 -0.22 -4.54 10.17
N LEU A 80 0.44 -5.22 9.25
CA LEU A 80 0.97 -4.63 8.01
C LEU A 80 0.05 -4.97 6.85
N ASN A 81 -0.81 -4.04 6.47
CA ASN A 81 -1.62 -4.10 5.26
C ASN A 81 -0.74 -3.73 4.05
N ASN A 82 -0.22 -4.73 3.36
CA ASN A 82 0.65 -4.55 2.21
C ASN A 82 0.05 -5.05 0.90
N ALA A 83 -0.97 -5.90 0.95
CA ALA A 83 -1.58 -6.47 -0.25
C ALA A 83 -2.16 -5.38 -1.16
N ALA A 84 -1.66 -5.29 -2.38
CA ALA A 84 -2.16 -4.42 -3.44
C ALA A 84 -1.60 -4.86 -4.79
N TYR A 85 -2.21 -4.41 -5.87
CA TYR A 85 -1.66 -4.55 -7.21
C TYR A 85 -1.89 -3.29 -8.04
N GLY A 86 -1.08 -3.12 -9.10
CA GLY A 86 -1.20 -2.03 -10.07
C GLY A 86 -2.20 -2.35 -11.16
N LEU A 87 -2.95 -1.33 -11.61
CA LEU A 87 -3.81 -1.40 -12.79
C LEU A 87 -3.38 -0.30 -13.76
N TYR A 88 -3.00 -0.69 -14.96
CA TYR A 88 -2.35 0.17 -15.94
C TYR A 88 -3.12 0.23 -17.25
N GLY A 89 -3.16 1.42 -17.85
CA GLY A 89 -3.86 1.75 -19.10
C GLY A 89 -4.52 3.12 -19.01
N ALA A 90 -4.91 3.68 -20.16
CA ALA A 90 -5.80 4.83 -20.20
C ALA A 90 -7.13 4.48 -19.50
N ILE A 91 -7.82 5.46 -18.92
CA ILE A 91 -9.09 5.18 -18.22
C ILE A 91 -10.10 4.49 -19.15
N GLU A 92 -10.14 4.84 -20.42
CA GLU A 92 -11.04 4.20 -21.39
C GLU A 92 -10.60 2.79 -21.84
N GLU A 93 -9.33 2.40 -21.60
CA GLU A 93 -8.83 1.04 -21.80
C GLU A 93 -9.21 0.10 -20.66
N ILE A 94 -9.59 0.64 -19.49
CA ILE A 94 -9.87 -0.12 -18.30
C ILE A 94 -11.35 -0.50 -18.25
N SER A 95 -11.65 -1.78 -18.21
CA SER A 95 -13.01 -2.28 -18.06
C SER A 95 -13.60 -1.95 -16.69
N GLU A 96 -14.93 -1.82 -16.59
CA GLU A 96 -15.63 -1.60 -15.32
C GLU A 96 -15.31 -2.68 -14.27
N ARG A 97 -15.15 -3.92 -14.70
CA ARG A 97 -14.75 -5.02 -13.84
C ARG A 97 -13.37 -4.79 -13.24
N GLN A 98 -12.39 -4.41 -14.05
CA GLN A 98 -11.03 -4.14 -13.57
C GLN A 98 -11.00 -2.94 -12.61
N MET A 99 -11.83 -1.91 -12.86
CA MET A 99 -12.01 -0.79 -11.91
C MET A 99 -12.50 -1.27 -10.55
N LYS A 100 -13.53 -2.13 -10.52
CA LYS A 100 -14.05 -2.72 -9.29
C LYS A 100 -13.01 -3.60 -8.60
N ASP A 101 -12.33 -4.46 -9.36
CA ASP A 101 -11.36 -5.41 -8.82
C ASP A 101 -10.16 -4.72 -8.15
N VAL A 102 -9.65 -3.61 -8.70
CA VAL A 102 -8.53 -2.87 -8.07
C VAL A 102 -8.95 -2.22 -6.76
N PHE A 103 -10.16 -1.68 -6.67
CA PHE A 103 -10.70 -1.16 -5.41
C PHE A 103 -11.00 -2.27 -4.41
N GLU A 104 -11.50 -3.41 -4.90
CA GLU A 104 -11.83 -4.57 -4.07
C GLU A 104 -10.61 -5.05 -3.27
N ILE A 105 -9.44 -5.12 -3.89
CA ILE A 105 -8.22 -5.57 -3.21
C ILE A 105 -7.51 -4.41 -2.50
N ASN A 106 -7.25 -3.30 -3.21
CA ASN A 106 -6.37 -2.26 -2.67
C ASN A 106 -7.03 -1.49 -1.51
N LEU A 107 -8.35 -1.27 -1.56
CA LEU A 107 -9.11 -0.52 -0.57
C LEU A 107 -9.92 -1.44 0.35
N PHE A 108 -10.91 -2.16 -0.21
CA PHE A 108 -11.85 -2.92 0.61
C PHE A 108 -11.18 -4.08 1.33
N GLY A 109 -10.23 -4.77 0.70
CA GLY A 109 -9.44 -5.82 1.33
C GLY A 109 -8.63 -5.31 2.52
N SER A 110 -7.99 -4.15 2.38
CA SER A 110 -7.26 -3.49 3.48
C SER A 110 -8.19 -3.07 4.62
N LEU A 111 -9.37 -2.51 4.29
CA LEU A 111 -10.37 -2.12 5.29
C LEU A 111 -10.98 -3.32 6.00
N ARG A 112 -11.31 -4.41 5.29
CA ARG A 112 -11.80 -5.66 5.91
C ARG A 112 -10.81 -6.19 6.92
N THR A 113 -9.53 -6.25 6.54
CA THR A 113 -8.47 -6.71 7.44
C THR A 113 -8.37 -5.80 8.67
N ALA A 114 -8.30 -4.48 8.49
CA ALA A 114 -8.27 -3.54 9.60
C ALA A 114 -9.50 -3.72 10.51
N LYS A 115 -10.72 -3.75 9.95
CA LYS A 115 -11.96 -3.97 10.70
C LYS A 115 -11.94 -5.28 11.51
N ALA A 116 -11.42 -6.37 10.94
CA ALA A 116 -11.31 -7.65 11.65
C ALA A 116 -10.33 -7.57 12.84
N PHE A 117 -9.29 -6.74 12.75
CA PHE A 117 -8.32 -6.54 13.84
C PHE A 117 -8.85 -5.67 14.99
N LEU A 118 -9.72 -4.68 14.71
CA LEU A 118 -10.14 -3.70 15.72
C LEU A 118 -10.74 -4.30 17.00
N PRO A 119 -11.62 -5.33 16.97
CA PRO A 119 -12.13 -5.95 18.20
C PRO A 119 -11.03 -6.59 19.05
N HIS A 120 -10.07 -7.26 18.39
CA HIS A 120 -8.93 -7.88 19.08
C HIS A 120 -8.00 -6.82 19.68
N TYR A 121 -7.69 -5.75 18.93
CA TYR A 121 -6.86 -4.65 19.41
C TYR A 121 -7.50 -3.93 20.59
N ARG A 122 -8.81 -3.67 20.57
CA ARG A 122 -9.52 -3.12 21.74
C ARG A 122 -9.44 -4.06 22.95
N LYS A 123 -9.62 -5.37 22.74
CA LYS A 123 -9.56 -6.37 23.80
C LYS A 123 -8.16 -6.48 24.43
N GLN A 124 -7.09 -6.38 23.63
CA GLN A 124 -5.71 -6.47 24.12
C GLN A 124 -5.13 -5.12 24.62
N GLY A 125 -5.91 -4.01 24.54
CA GLY A 125 -5.52 -2.69 25.03
C GLY A 125 -4.70 -1.85 24.05
N GLY A 126 -4.71 -2.17 22.76
CA GLY A 126 -4.05 -1.39 21.72
C GLY A 126 -3.40 -2.25 20.64
N GLY A 127 -2.79 -1.59 19.67
CA GLY A 127 -2.09 -2.20 18.54
C GLY A 127 -1.66 -1.17 17.51
N GLN A 128 -0.95 -1.61 16.51
CA GLN A 128 -0.49 -0.74 15.42
C GLN A 128 -0.93 -1.28 14.07
N ILE A 129 -1.51 -0.39 13.25
CA ILE A 129 -1.85 -0.65 11.85
C ILE A 129 -0.87 0.14 10.98
N ILE A 130 -0.14 -0.55 10.12
CA ILE A 130 0.72 0.03 9.10
C ILE A 130 0.07 -0.26 7.75
N GLN A 131 -0.38 0.78 7.05
CA GLN A 131 -1.01 0.68 5.75
C GLN A 131 -0.03 1.09 4.66
N ILE A 132 0.30 0.18 3.76
CA ILE A 132 1.08 0.53 2.57
C ILE A 132 0.17 1.18 1.54
N SER A 133 0.38 2.48 1.37
CA SER A 133 -0.21 3.30 0.32
C SER A 133 0.75 3.41 -0.87
N SER A 134 0.97 4.59 -1.38
CA SER A 134 1.91 4.91 -2.46
C SER A 134 2.03 6.41 -2.64
N MET A 135 3.13 6.89 -3.20
CA MET A 135 3.18 8.25 -3.73
C MET A 135 2.01 8.54 -4.70
N ALA A 136 1.47 7.51 -5.37
CA ALA A 136 0.29 7.61 -6.24
C ALA A 136 -1.01 7.92 -5.48
N GLY A 137 -1.03 7.89 -4.16
CA GLY A 137 -2.12 8.41 -3.31
C GLY A 137 -2.14 9.93 -3.18
N HIS A 138 -1.15 10.65 -3.73
CA HIS A 138 -1.02 12.10 -3.65
C HIS A 138 -0.96 12.81 -5.00
N TYR A 139 -0.69 12.09 -6.07
CA TYR A 139 -0.75 12.57 -7.45
C TYR A 139 -1.08 11.43 -8.40
N SER A 140 -1.41 11.74 -9.64
CA SER A 140 -1.67 10.74 -10.67
C SER A 140 -0.85 11.03 -11.92
N THR A 141 -0.56 9.97 -12.68
CA THR A 141 0.10 10.04 -13.97
C THR A 141 -0.73 9.33 -15.04
N PRO A 142 -0.52 9.62 -16.33
CA PRO A 142 -1.10 8.81 -17.39
C PRO A 142 -0.88 7.30 -17.15
N ALA A 143 -1.77 6.48 -17.61
CA ALA A 143 -1.80 5.03 -17.46
C ALA A 143 -2.00 4.50 -16.02
N MET A 144 -2.03 5.35 -14.98
CA MET A 144 -2.16 4.91 -13.58
C MET A 144 -3.42 5.46 -12.89
N GLY A 145 -4.40 5.98 -13.63
CA GLY A 145 -5.56 6.68 -13.09
C GLY A 145 -6.33 5.88 -12.04
N MET A 146 -6.71 4.64 -12.36
CA MET A 146 -7.52 3.81 -11.44
C MET A 146 -6.70 3.26 -10.26
N TYR A 147 -5.42 2.93 -10.48
CA TYR A 147 -4.53 2.59 -9.38
C TYR A 147 -4.37 3.77 -8.41
N SER A 148 -4.08 4.97 -8.94
CA SER A 148 -3.97 6.19 -8.13
C SER A 148 -5.25 6.46 -7.37
N ALA A 149 -6.42 6.38 -8.01
CA ALA A 149 -7.71 6.57 -7.35
C ALA A 149 -7.90 5.60 -6.17
N SER A 150 -7.51 4.33 -6.31
CA SER A 150 -7.58 3.36 -5.22
C SER A 150 -6.66 3.74 -4.05
N LYS A 151 -5.45 4.25 -4.32
CA LYS A 151 -4.51 4.70 -3.29
C LYS A 151 -4.93 6.00 -2.62
N TRP A 152 -5.54 6.94 -3.35
CA TRP A 152 -6.18 8.13 -2.77
C TRP A 152 -7.31 7.76 -1.81
N ALA A 153 -8.12 6.77 -2.17
CA ALA A 153 -9.17 6.27 -1.30
C ALA A 153 -8.60 5.62 -0.03
N VAL A 154 -7.48 4.90 -0.14
CA VAL A 154 -6.74 4.34 1.01
C VAL A 154 -6.25 5.45 1.94
N GLU A 155 -5.65 6.53 1.39
CA GLU A 155 -5.20 7.69 2.19
C GLU A 155 -6.33 8.25 3.05
N ALA A 156 -7.44 8.61 2.42
CA ALA A 156 -8.58 9.20 3.10
C ALA A 156 -9.19 8.25 4.15
N ALA A 157 -9.36 6.97 3.80
CA ALA A 157 -9.98 6.00 4.68
C ALA A 157 -9.12 5.71 5.94
N PHE A 158 -7.81 5.58 5.79
CA PHE A 158 -6.93 5.30 6.92
C PHE A 158 -6.58 6.55 7.73
N GLU A 159 -6.65 7.75 7.15
CA GLU A 159 -6.62 9.00 7.90
C GLU A 159 -7.83 9.13 8.83
N ALA A 160 -9.04 8.87 8.32
CA ALA A 160 -10.25 8.85 9.15
C ALA A 160 -10.16 7.78 10.24
N LEU A 161 -9.76 6.53 9.87
CA LEU A 161 -9.60 5.44 10.80
C LEU A 161 -8.63 5.79 11.92
N SER A 162 -7.54 6.49 11.65
CA SER A 162 -6.55 6.87 12.66
C SER A 162 -7.15 7.71 13.80
N GLN A 163 -8.08 8.60 13.47
CA GLN A 163 -8.79 9.45 14.43
C GLN A 163 -9.83 8.64 15.22
N GLU A 164 -10.55 7.75 14.53
CA GLU A 164 -11.58 6.90 15.14
C GLU A 164 -11.03 5.91 16.17
N VAL A 165 -9.82 5.38 15.94
CA VAL A 165 -9.24 4.32 16.77
C VAL A 165 -8.24 4.83 17.81
N ALA A 166 -7.81 6.09 17.73
CA ALA A 166 -6.88 6.69 18.69
C ALA A 166 -7.34 6.56 20.16
N PRO A 167 -8.64 6.72 20.52
CA PRO A 167 -9.11 6.53 21.89
C PRO A 167 -8.91 5.11 22.45
N PHE A 168 -8.64 4.13 21.59
CA PHE A 168 -8.43 2.74 21.97
C PHE A 168 -6.95 2.34 22.04
N ASN A 169 -6.05 3.31 22.03
CA ASN A 169 -4.60 3.07 21.98
C ASN A 169 -4.18 2.24 20.75
N ILE A 170 -4.87 2.48 19.62
CA ILE A 170 -4.55 1.88 18.32
C ILE A 170 -3.96 2.99 17.44
N SER A 171 -2.72 2.80 17.02
CA SER A 171 -2.06 3.73 16.09
C SER A 171 -2.21 3.28 14.65
N VAL A 172 -2.29 4.25 13.74
CA VAL A 172 -2.30 4.03 12.30
C VAL A 172 -1.17 4.83 11.67
N THR A 173 -0.36 4.17 10.85
CA THR A 173 0.64 4.83 10.00
C THR A 173 0.41 4.46 8.56
N ILE A 174 0.30 5.46 7.69
CA ILE A 174 0.23 5.30 6.25
C ILE A 174 1.66 5.47 5.70
N VAL A 175 2.10 4.52 4.91
CA VAL A 175 3.43 4.52 4.30
C VAL A 175 3.28 4.76 2.80
N ASP A 176 3.94 5.81 2.29
CA ASP A 176 3.91 6.25 0.90
C ASP A 176 5.24 5.98 0.20
N PRO A 177 5.47 4.75 -0.28
CA PRO A 177 6.68 4.46 -1.02
C PRO A 177 6.65 5.06 -2.42
N GLY A 178 7.83 5.43 -2.91
CA GLY A 178 8.11 5.69 -4.31
C GLY A 178 8.27 4.41 -5.13
N GLY A 179 8.97 4.51 -6.25
CA GLY A 179 9.37 3.35 -7.02
C GLY A 179 10.30 2.45 -6.20
N ILE A 180 9.97 1.17 -6.07
CA ILE A 180 10.78 0.19 -5.34
C ILE A 180 11.37 -0.80 -6.35
N ARG A 181 12.65 -1.11 -6.22
CA ARG A 181 13.34 -2.11 -7.04
C ARG A 181 12.89 -3.53 -6.69
N THR A 182 11.68 -3.86 -7.10
CA THR A 182 11.02 -5.16 -6.92
C THR A 182 10.36 -5.58 -8.23
N ASN A 183 9.81 -6.80 -8.28
CA ASN A 183 9.04 -7.29 -9.43
C ASN A 183 7.64 -6.63 -9.58
N PHE A 184 7.41 -5.46 -8.99
CA PHE A 184 6.17 -4.71 -9.17
C PHE A 184 6.05 -4.17 -10.61
N VAL A 185 7.17 -3.79 -11.22
CA VAL A 185 7.27 -3.43 -12.63
C VAL A 185 7.62 -4.70 -13.42
N GLY A 186 6.84 -5.00 -14.45
CA GLY A 186 7.06 -6.17 -15.32
C GLY A 186 6.53 -7.50 -14.78
N GLY A 187 5.71 -7.54 -13.69
CA GLY A 187 5.32 -8.83 -13.14
C GLY A 187 3.94 -8.95 -12.49
N ASN A 188 3.44 -7.95 -11.79
CA ASN A 188 2.29 -8.11 -10.90
C ASN A 188 1.17 -7.08 -11.14
N GLY A 189 1.06 -6.51 -12.35
CA GLY A 189 0.01 -5.56 -12.72
C GLY A 189 -1.12 -6.23 -13.52
N ALA A 190 -2.29 -5.61 -13.48
CA ALA A 190 -3.35 -5.82 -14.46
C ALA A 190 -3.30 -4.70 -15.49
N PHE A 191 -3.70 -5.00 -16.72
CA PHE A 191 -3.62 -4.07 -17.84
C PHE A 191 -4.97 -3.97 -18.52
N GLY A 192 -5.32 -2.76 -18.97
CA GLY A 192 -6.51 -2.54 -19.78
C GLY A 192 -6.36 -3.09 -21.20
N ASP A 193 -7.47 -3.12 -21.92
CA ASP A 193 -7.51 -3.54 -23.32
C ASP A 193 -6.91 -2.43 -24.19
N ARG A 194 -5.75 -2.71 -24.78
CA ARG A 194 -4.94 -1.72 -25.51
C ARG A 194 -5.70 -1.11 -26.68
N LEU A 195 -5.74 0.23 -26.73
CA LEU A 195 -6.24 1.00 -27.87
C LEU A 195 -5.07 1.62 -28.62
N SER A 196 -5.01 1.42 -29.95
CA SER A 196 -3.94 1.94 -30.80
C SER A 196 -3.81 3.47 -30.76
N ALA A 197 -4.87 4.18 -30.39
CA ALA A 197 -4.85 5.62 -30.15
C ALA A 197 -3.81 6.07 -29.10
N TYR A 198 -3.43 5.18 -28.18
CA TYR A 198 -2.45 5.49 -27.13
C TYR A 198 -1.02 5.02 -27.42
N ASP A 199 -0.76 4.27 -28.49
CA ASP A 199 0.55 3.64 -28.74
C ASP A 199 1.73 4.61 -28.71
N ASN A 200 1.59 5.77 -29.30
CA ASN A 200 2.67 6.77 -29.38
C ASN A 200 2.53 7.90 -28.33
N THR A 201 1.66 7.71 -27.33
CA THR A 201 1.42 8.69 -26.27
C THR A 201 2.24 8.38 -25.00
N PRO A 202 2.35 9.33 -24.06
CA PRO A 202 2.92 9.03 -22.73
C PRO A 202 2.21 7.87 -22.03
N THR A 203 0.89 7.72 -22.19
CA THR A 203 0.10 6.61 -21.62
C THR A 203 0.60 5.28 -22.16
N GLY A 204 0.71 5.13 -23.46
CA GLY A 204 1.19 3.90 -24.08
C GLY A 204 2.59 3.52 -23.63
N LYS A 205 3.51 4.48 -23.61
CA LYS A 205 4.90 4.26 -23.18
C LYS A 205 4.98 3.79 -21.71
N ILE A 206 4.18 4.38 -20.81
CA ILE A 206 4.13 3.97 -19.40
C ILE A 206 3.55 2.56 -19.29
N THR A 207 2.46 2.26 -20.01
CA THR A 207 1.84 0.93 -20.02
C THR A 207 2.85 -0.13 -20.47
N ASP A 208 3.61 0.14 -21.55
CA ASP A 208 4.63 -0.78 -22.08
C ASP A 208 5.74 -1.05 -21.05
N ILE A 209 6.22 -0.01 -20.36
CA ILE A 209 7.23 -0.16 -19.29
C ILE A 209 6.68 -1.01 -18.15
N MET A 210 5.45 -0.75 -17.72
CA MET A 210 4.84 -1.47 -16.61
C MET A 210 4.53 -2.93 -16.95
N GLN A 211 4.20 -3.21 -18.20
CA GLN A 211 3.89 -4.55 -18.71
C GLN A 211 5.14 -5.39 -18.96
N ASN A 212 6.09 -4.82 -19.67
CA ASN A 212 7.28 -5.54 -20.14
C ASN A 212 8.46 -5.44 -19.16
N GLY A 213 8.39 -4.51 -18.22
CA GLY A 213 9.50 -4.21 -17.32
C GLY A 213 10.73 -3.80 -18.14
N LEU A 214 11.86 -4.38 -17.80
CA LEU A 214 13.12 -4.18 -18.52
C LEU A 214 13.43 -5.28 -19.54
N THR A 215 12.48 -6.16 -19.84
CA THR A 215 12.65 -7.23 -20.82
C THR A 215 12.81 -6.64 -22.22
N GLY A 216 13.93 -6.88 -22.86
CA GLY A 216 14.25 -6.31 -24.18
C GLY A 216 14.68 -4.84 -24.16
N ALA A 217 14.77 -4.22 -22.98
CA ALA A 217 15.22 -2.84 -22.85
C ALA A 217 16.73 -2.73 -23.18
N SER A 218 17.10 -1.62 -23.81
CA SER A 218 18.50 -1.25 -24.01
C SER A 218 19.20 -0.95 -22.68
N GLN A 219 20.53 -1.01 -22.66
CA GLN A 219 21.31 -0.66 -21.44
C GLN A 219 21.00 0.77 -20.98
N ALA A 220 20.76 1.71 -21.90
CA ALA A 220 20.40 3.09 -21.55
C ALA A 220 19.04 3.20 -20.86
N GLU A 221 18.04 2.40 -21.25
CA GLU A 221 16.73 2.33 -20.61
C GLU A 221 16.82 1.68 -19.22
N ILE A 222 17.61 0.62 -19.08
CA ILE A 222 17.89 -0.01 -17.79
C ILE A 222 18.55 1.00 -16.84
N ASP A 223 19.58 1.72 -17.31
CA ASP A 223 20.27 2.74 -16.52
C ASP A 223 19.34 3.91 -16.13
N SER A 224 18.44 4.30 -17.04
CA SER A 224 17.42 5.31 -16.77
C SER A 224 16.44 4.84 -15.69
N TYR A 225 15.93 3.61 -15.79
CA TYR A 225 15.07 3.02 -14.77
C TYR A 225 15.76 2.95 -13.40
N ILE A 226 17.00 2.49 -13.35
CA ILE A 226 17.78 2.42 -12.11
C ILE A 226 17.96 3.82 -11.49
N LYS A 227 18.20 4.85 -12.31
CA LYS A 227 18.36 6.24 -11.85
C LYS A 227 17.05 6.84 -11.33
N THR A 228 15.92 6.45 -11.90
CA THR A 228 14.59 7.01 -11.56
C THR A 228 13.84 6.22 -10.49
N THR A 229 14.23 4.96 -10.23
CA THR A 229 13.62 4.11 -9.20
C THR A 229 14.51 4.11 -7.96
N ALA A 230 14.22 5.02 -7.02
CA ALA A 230 15.08 5.29 -5.87
C ALA A 230 15.04 4.22 -4.79
N GLY A 231 13.92 3.50 -4.65
CA GLY A 231 13.61 2.67 -3.50
C GLY A 231 14.39 1.36 -3.43
N ASP A 232 15.13 1.20 -2.33
CA ASP A 232 15.74 -0.05 -1.92
C ASP A 232 14.80 -0.79 -0.96
N PRO A 233 14.31 -1.99 -1.30
CA PRO A 233 13.33 -2.70 -0.48
C PRO A 233 13.85 -3.03 0.93
N GLN A 234 15.16 -3.29 1.10
CA GLN A 234 15.75 -3.59 2.41
C GLN A 234 15.77 -2.35 3.31
N LYS A 235 16.19 -1.19 2.75
CA LYS A 235 16.20 0.07 3.50
C LYS A 235 14.79 0.53 3.87
N MET A 236 13.81 0.37 2.95
CA MET A 236 12.41 0.68 3.23
C MET A 236 11.85 -0.25 4.31
N ALA A 237 12.13 -1.56 4.23
CA ALA A 237 11.75 -2.53 5.25
C ALA A 237 12.29 -2.12 6.64
N THR A 238 13.56 -1.74 6.73
CA THR A 238 14.16 -1.26 8.00
C THR A 238 13.40 -0.07 8.56
N LYS A 239 12.96 0.88 7.72
CA LYS A 239 12.16 2.02 8.18
C LYS A 239 10.76 1.62 8.63
N ILE A 240 10.11 0.72 7.92
CA ILE A 240 8.79 0.18 8.31
C ILE A 240 8.90 -0.54 9.66
N VAL A 241 9.88 -1.39 9.84
CA VAL A 241 10.12 -2.09 11.12
C VAL A 241 10.37 -1.09 12.26
N SER A 242 11.14 -0.03 12.02
CA SER A 242 11.45 0.99 13.03
C SER A 242 10.24 1.79 13.51
N LEU A 243 9.12 1.82 12.77
CA LEU A 243 7.88 2.47 13.21
C LEU A 243 7.29 1.87 14.49
N THR A 244 7.66 0.65 14.81
CA THR A 244 7.21 -0.02 16.04
C THR A 244 8.08 0.27 17.26
N GLN A 245 9.14 1.06 17.09
CA GLN A 245 10.08 1.43 18.14
C GLN A 245 9.79 2.81 18.74
N THR A 246 8.75 3.50 18.24
CA THR A 246 8.33 4.80 18.75
C THR A 246 6.95 4.71 19.40
N ASP A 247 6.77 5.42 20.53
CA ASP A 247 5.51 5.49 21.25
C ASP A 247 4.44 6.30 20.49
N THR A 248 4.88 7.22 19.65
CA THR A 248 4.02 8.09 18.85
C THR A 248 4.40 8.00 17.37
N PRO A 249 4.03 6.90 16.68
CA PRO A 249 4.32 6.77 15.26
C PRO A 249 3.56 7.84 14.46
N PRO A 250 4.20 8.43 13.44
CA PRO A 250 3.55 9.45 12.61
C PRO A 250 2.39 8.84 11.81
N LEU A 251 1.37 9.66 11.53
CA LEU A 251 0.26 9.24 10.66
C LEU A 251 0.74 8.91 9.24
N ARG A 252 1.70 9.66 8.70
CA ARG A 252 2.25 9.45 7.35
C ARG A 252 3.75 9.47 7.34
N ILE A 253 4.32 8.58 6.53
CA ILE A 253 5.72 8.63 6.16
C ILE A 253 5.88 8.40 4.65
N VAL A 254 6.76 9.18 4.06
CA VAL A 254 7.13 9.05 2.64
C VAL A 254 8.48 8.33 2.56
N LEU A 255 8.56 7.29 1.75
CA LEU A 255 9.79 6.52 1.56
C LEU A 255 10.25 6.60 0.09
N GLY A 256 11.41 7.19 -0.12
CA GLY A 256 12.04 7.43 -1.41
C GLY A 256 12.12 8.91 -1.76
N SER A 257 13.24 9.34 -2.33
CA SER A 257 13.44 10.73 -2.77
C SER A 257 12.54 11.09 -3.95
N ASP A 258 12.23 10.14 -4.82
CA ASP A 258 11.28 10.27 -5.91
C ASP A 258 9.86 10.51 -5.40
N ALA A 259 9.42 9.75 -4.40
CA ALA A 259 8.14 9.97 -3.73
C ALA A 259 8.07 11.35 -3.09
N TYR A 260 9.10 11.72 -2.32
CA TYR A 260 9.15 13.05 -1.70
C TYR A 260 9.01 14.17 -2.72
N GLN A 261 9.80 14.15 -3.81
CA GLN A 261 9.77 15.18 -4.83
C GLN A 261 8.42 15.28 -5.53
N LYS A 262 7.81 14.14 -5.90
CA LYS A 262 6.52 14.09 -6.59
C LYS A 262 5.38 14.57 -5.70
N ILE A 263 5.30 14.09 -4.46
CA ILE A 263 4.30 14.51 -3.48
C ILE A 263 4.45 15.99 -3.18
N HIS A 264 5.66 16.45 -2.88
CA HIS A 264 5.93 17.87 -2.60
C HIS A 264 5.47 18.78 -3.75
N SER A 265 5.85 18.45 -5.00
CA SER A 265 5.45 19.23 -6.18
C SER A 265 3.93 19.25 -6.36
N SER A 266 3.26 18.10 -6.13
CA SER A 266 1.79 18.02 -6.22
C SER A 266 1.10 18.87 -5.16
N LEU A 267 1.58 18.84 -3.91
CA LEU A 267 1.03 19.65 -2.82
C LEU A 267 1.20 21.14 -3.08
N ILE A 268 2.38 21.58 -3.52
CA ILE A 268 2.64 22.98 -3.88
C ILE A 268 1.70 23.44 -4.99
N SER A 269 1.56 22.65 -6.06
CA SER A 269 0.63 22.96 -7.17
C SER A 269 -0.82 23.14 -6.70
N ARG A 270 -1.28 22.31 -5.76
CA ARG A 270 -2.64 22.40 -5.20
C ARG A 270 -2.80 23.60 -4.29
N ILE A 271 -1.78 23.94 -3.48
CA ILE A 271 -1.80 25.15 -2.64
C ILE A 271 -1.92 26.37 -3.53
N HIS A 272 -1.12 26.47 -4.61
CA HIS A 272 -1.21 27.58 -5.56
C HIS A 272 -2.62 27.68 -6.16
N ALA A 273 -3.17 26.58 -6.67
CA ALA A 273 -4.53 26.58 -7.24
C ALA A 273 -5.61 26.98 -6.21
N LEU A 274 -5.45 26.57 -4.95
CA LEU A 274 -6.34 26.96 -3.86
C LEU A 274 -6.27 28.47 -3.59
N GLU A 275 -5.07 29.03 -3.48
CA GLU A 275 -4.87 30.46 -3.23
C GLU A 275 -5.35 31.34 -4.39
N GLU A 276 -5.11 30.93 -5.65
CA GLU A 276 -5.62 31.63 -6.83
C GLU A 276 -7.16 31.73 -6.84
N ASN A 277 -7.84 30.71 -6.32
CA ASN A 277 -9.31 30.65 -6.27
C ASN A 277 -9.92 31.11 -4.94
N LYS A 278 -9.13 31.66 -4.01
CA LYS A 278 -9.57 32.06 -2.67
C LYS A 278 -10.80 33.00 -2.70
N THR A 279 -10.74 34.07 -3.49
CA THR A 279 -11.84 35.03 -3.60
C THR A 279 -13.11 34.38 -4.13
N LEU A 280 -13.00 33.50 -5.14
CA LEU A 280 -14.12 32.75 -5.66
C LEU A 280 -14.73 31.83 -4.58
N SER A 281 -13.88 31.09 -3.87
CA SER A 281 -14.34 30.20 -2.79
C SER A 281 -15.12 30.96 -1.72
N TRP A 282 -14.61 32.11 -1.29
CA TRP A 282 -15.28 32.93 -0.26
C TRP A 282 -16.56 33.62 -0.74
N SER A 283 -16.69 33.87 -2.04
CA SER A 283 -17.90 34.47 -2.61
C SER A 283 -19.14 33.57 -2.58
N THR A 284 -18.93 32.29 -2.23
CA THR A 284 -20.02 31.27 -2.13
C THR A 284 -20.46 31.03 -0.70
N ASP A 285 -19.91 31.76 0.27
CA ASP A 285 -20.36 31.68 1.67
C ASP A 285 -21.78 32.24 1.79
N ALA A 286 -22.58 31.71 2.69
CA ALA A 286 -23.92 32.20 2.98
C ALA A 286 -23.80 33.61 3.64
N ASP A 287 -24.77 34.51 3.36
CA ASP A 287 -24.74 35.91 3.84
C ASP A 287 -24.71 36.03 5.37
N ASP A 288 -25.23 35.05 6.09
CA ASP A 288 -25.26 34.96 7.55
C ASP A 288 -24.09 34.19 8.16
N TYR A 289 -23.13 33.70 7.34
CA TYR A 289 -21.92 33.05 7.83
C TYR A 289 -20.95 34.06 8.43
N THR A 290 -20.66 33.89 9.71
CA THR A 290 -19.64 34.69 10.42
C THR A 290 -18.31 33.94 10.49
N LYS A 291 -17.24 34.58 9.98
CA LYS A 291 -15.87 34.04 9.98
C LYS A 291 -15.22 34.08 11.34
#